data_4e6c6c6bcebfa7ad89c4a7752c1fbb58
#
_entry.id   4e6c6c6bcebfa7ad89c4a7752c1fbb58
#
_cell.length_a   1.000
_cell.length_b   1.000
_cell.length_c   1.000
_cell.angle_alpha   90.00
_cell.angle_beta   90.00
_cell.angle_gamma   90.00
#
_symmetry.space_group_name_H-M   'P 1'
#
loop_
_entity.id
_entity.type
_entity.pdbx_description
1 polymer ?
#
loop_
_entity_poly.entity_id
_entity_poly.type
_entity_poly.pdbx_seq_one_letter_code
_entity_poly.pdbx_strand_id
1 'polypeptide(L)'
;MPVDGGIPNSFGGAEQTAKKRKKPGSSSGRANSSGTANTAGPSPSSAPSTPSTHTPGDAMSVPQLQQNGGSAKPMVMFGSDGTGSLTSPANPLDDVDRLLEDGSLDDNVESFLSQDDMDPRDNLGRCMDASKGFGFSEVAKARASAAKVVCCHFSADGKLLATGGHDKKVTLWCTDSLKPKSFLEEHSFLITDVRFSPSMSRLATSSFDKTVRVWDADNTDYSLRTFTGHSASVMSLDFHPNKEDMICSCDGDGEVRSWSINNGSCLTCVKVFKAGATQMRFQPRKGKYLAAASEKAIYILDGETQHACRSPLQGHNKNIQSLCWDSAGEYLASVSEDSVRIWSFSSGRDGEFVHELNRSGNQFHSCVFHPTYQSLLVIGCYESLELWDIREKNTMTFNNAHDGLVAALAASSATGKVASVSHDRTLKLWK
;
A
#
# COMPACT_ATOMS: atom_id res chain seq x y z
N MET A 1 -34.70 -38.04 -54.17
CA MET A 1 -36.07 -38.17 -54.72
C MET A 1 -37.03 -38.31 -53.57
N PRO A 2 -38.16 -37.72 -53.65
CA PRO A 2 -38.62 -36.38 -53.17
C PRO A 2 -39.73 -36.61 -52.15
N VAL A 3 -40.38 -35.70 -51.55
CA VAL A 3 -41.22 -34.51 -51.82
C VAL A 3 -41.70 -34.01 -50.44
N ASP A 4 -41.61 -32.81 -50.18
CA ASP A 4 -42.54 -31.73 -50.38
C ASP A 4 -43.67 -31.55 -49.36
N GLY A 5 -43.90 -30.35 -49.03
CA GLY A 5 -45.11 -29.67 -48.69
C GLY A 5 -45.23 -29.26 -47.21
N GLY A 6 -45.45 -28.05 -46.83
CA GLY A 6 -45.89 -26.85 -47.46
C GLY A 6 -46.39 -25.95 -46.35
N ILE A 7 -46.10 -24.67 -46.45
CA ILE A 7 -46.68 -23.56 -45.70
C ILE A 7 -48.11 -23.30 -46.26
N PRO A 8 -49.09 -22.73 -45.53
CA PRO A 8 -49.27 -21.29 -45.60
C PRO A 8 -49.76 -20.57 -44.33
N ASN A 9 -49.28 -19.34 -44.11
CA ASN A 9 -49.93 -18.04 -44.16
C ASN A 9 -51.44 -18.00 -43.83
N SER A 10 -51.91 -17.08 -42.93
CA SER A 10 -52.11 -15.67 -43.27
C SER A 10 -52.99 -14.96 -42.22
N PHE A 11 -52.69 -13.68 -42.05
CA PHE A 11 -53.61 -12.53 -41.90
C PHE A 11 -54.56 -12.50 -40.67
N GLY A 12 -54.70 -11.41 -40.00
CA GLY A 12 -54.89 -9.99 -40.16
C GLY A 12 -55.14 -9.42 -38.77
N GLY A 13 -54.85 -8.28 -38.38
CA GLY A 13 -55.08 -7.00 -39.00
C GLY A 13 -55.88 -6.14 -38.06
N ALA A 14 -55.33 -5.00 -37.72
CA ALA A 14 -55.98 -3.70 -37.47
C ALA A 14 -56.94 -3.58 -36.28
N GLU A 15 -57.08 -2.54 -35.59
CA GLU A 15 -56.84 -1.10 -35.64
C GLU A 15 -57.26 -0.45 -34.33
N GLN A 16 -56.54 0.55 -33.92
CA GLN A 16 -56.93 1.86 -33.44
C GLN A 16 -58.17 1.99 -32.49
N THR A 17 -58.02 2.65 -31.36
CA THR A 17 -58.40 4.07 -31.28
C THR A 17 -58.05 4.70 -29.91
N ALA A 18 -57.56 5.89 -30.02
CA ALA A 18 -57.30 6.87 -28.94
C ALA A 18 -58.58 7.56 -28.48
N LYS A 19 -58.58 8.08 -27.23
CA LYS A 19 -59.19 9.38 -26.82
C LYS A 19 -59.05 9.52 -25.27
N LYS A 20 -58.26 10.43 -24.78
CA LYS A 20 -58.44 11.85 -24.46
C LYS A 20 -59.49 12.19 -23.35
N ARG A 21 -58.88 12.85 -22.32
CA ARG A 21 -59.38 14.01 -21.52
C ARG A 21 -60.48 13.79 -20.49
N LYS A 22 -60.24 14.19 -19.20
CA LYS A 22 -60.52 15.54 -18.63
C LYS A 22 -60.37 15.53 -17.10
N LYS A 23 -59.68 16.53 -16.58
CA LYS A 23 -60.00 17.22 -15.32
C LYS A 23 -61.26 18.04 -15.54
N PRO A 24 -62.04 18.53 -14.55
CA PRO A 24 -61.66 19.37 -13.45
C PRO A 24 -62.55 19.35 -12.18
N GLY A 25 -62.20 20.26 -11.26
CA GLY A 25 -63.12 21.06 -10.42
C GLY A 25 -63.17 20.71 -8.95
N SER A 26 -62.60 21.41 -8.04
CA SER A 26 -62.86 22.71 -7.38
C SER A 26 -64.16 22.76 -6.56
N SER A 27 -63.98 23.10 -5.29
CA SER A 27 -64.76 24.09 -4.49
C SER A 27 -64.74 23.64 -3.01
N SER A 28 -64.23 24.42 -2.10
CA SER A 28 -64.57 25.73 -1.51
C SER A 28 -65.32 25.58 -0.19
N GLY A 29 -64.92 26.40 0.76
CA GLY A 29 -65.67 26.75 1.96
C GLY A 29 -64.72 26.84 3.18
N ARG A 30 -64.17 27.98 3.52
CA ARG A 30 -64.59 29.13 4.31
C ARG A 30 -65.12 28.69 5.67
N ALA A 31 -64.79 29.30 6.78
CA ALA A 31 -64.25 30.64 7.14
C ALA A 31 -63.98 30.69 8.66
N ASN A 32 -63.16 31.65 9.01
CA ASN A 32 -63.22 32.69 10.04
C ASN A 32 -62.85 32.25 11.46
N SER A 33 -62.23 33.00 12.25
CA SER A 33 -61.79 34.41 12.32
C SER A 33 -61.02 34.60 13.62
N SER A 34 -60.18 35.50 13.61
CA SER A 34 -59.87 36.73 14.32
C SER A 34 -58.80 36.54 15.43
N GLY A 35 -57.86 37.37 15.63
CA GLY A 35 -57.58 38.71 15.28
C GLY A 35 -56.48 39.23 16.16
N THR A 36 -55.84 40.24 15.62
CA THR A 36 -55.15 41.37 16.21
C THR A 36 -53.80 41.18 16.86
N ALA A 37 -52.77 41.67 16.33
CA ALA A 37 -52.24 42.95 15.90
C ALA A 37 -51.13 43.48 16.83
N ASN A 38 -50.11 44.00 16.13
CA ASN A 38 -49.18 45.06 16.50
C ASN A 38 -47.85 44.65 17.18
N THR A 39 -46.71 45.14 16.86
CA THR A 39 -46.14 46.13 15.91
C THR A 39 -44.63 46.14 16.09
N ALA A 40 -43.96 46.37 14.95
CA ALA A 40 -42.71 47.12 14.77
C ALA A 40 -41.36 46.62 15.34
N GLY A 41 -40.42 46.40 14.43
CA GLY A 41 -38.98 46.49 14.62
C GLY A 41 -38.49 47.95 14.77
N PRO A 42 -37.22 48.29 14.71
CA PRO A 42 -36.15 47.77 13.90
C PRO A 42 -34.77 47.65 14.62
N SER A 43 -33.78 47.08 13.89
CA SER A 43 -32.35 47.20 14.13
C SER A 43 -31.86 48.66 14.08
N PRO A 44 -30.66 49.03 14.62
CA PRO A 44 -29.38 48.67 14.04
C PRO A 44 -28.13 48.64 14.96
N SER A 45 -27.06 48.01 14.43
CA SER A 45 -25.64 48.34 14.41
C SER A 45 -24.93 49.00 15.60
N SER A 46 -23.78 48.45 16.00
CA SER A 46 -22.42 49.04 15.86
C SER A 46 -21.43 48.49 16.90
N ALA A 47 -20.29 48.04 16.38
CA ALA A 47 -19.02 48.04 17.09
C ALA A 47 -18.41 49.46 16.97
N PRO A 48 -17.24 49.81 17.50
CA PRO A 48 -16.21 49.19 18.33
C PRO A 48 -15.70 50.07 19.49
N SER A 49 -14.74 49.63 20.32
CA SER A 49 -13.57 50.41 20.74
C SER A 49 -12.80 49.80 21.91
N THR A 50 -11.53 49.56 21.67
CA THR A 50 -10.43 49.67 22.64
C THR A 50 -10.06 51.14 22.81
N PRO A 51 -9.19 51.62 23.75
CA PRO A 51 -8.15 50.99 24.56
C PRO A 51 -7.93 51.64 25.97
N SER A 52 -6.82 51.22 26.60
CA SER A 52 -5.92 52.02 27.47
C SER A 52 -5.75 51.57 28.92
N THR A 53 -4.57 51.08 29.13
CA THR A 53 -3.52 51.45 30.09
C THR A 53 -3.90 51.91 31.49
N HIS A 54 -3.32 51.25 32.48
CA HIS A 54 -2.49 51.82 33.52
C HIS A 54 -1.92 50.75 34.48
N THR A 55 -0.59 50.65 34.53
CA THR A 55 0.23 50.24 35.67
C THR A 55 0.44 51.48 36.56
N PRO A 56 0.86 51.42 37.84
CA PRO A 56 1.90 50.58 38.43
C PRO A 56 1.71 50.25 39.94
N GLY A 57 2.64 49.39 40.44
CA GLY A 57 3.24 49.61 41.75
C GLY A 57 3.16 48.51 42.79
N ASP A 58 4.35 48.08 43.17
CA ASP A 58 4.89 47.62 44.46
C ASP A 58 4.64 46.15 44.88
N ALA A 59 5.65 45.40 44.90
CA ALA A 59 6.89 45.23 45.67
C ALA A 59 6.76 44.31 46.89
N MET A 60 7.76 43.40 46.96
CA MET A 60 8.25 42.64 48.15
C MET A 60 7.45 41.39 48.53
N SER A 61 8.07 40.22 48.75
CA SER A 61 9.38 39.86 49.28
C SER A 61 9.66 38.37 49.12
N VAL A 62 10.91 38.07 48.87
CA VAL A 62 11.55 36.76 49.00
C VAL A 62 11.90 36.55 50.46
N PRO A 63 12.04 35.30 50.92
CA PRO A 63 13.29 34.95 51.56
C PRO A 63 13.95 33.68 51.01
N GLN A 64 15.21 33.86 50.81
CA GLN A 64 16.29 32.92 50.56
C GLN A 64 16.78 32.36 51.91
N LEU A 65 17.48 31.23 51.82
CA LEU A 65 18.48 30.62 52.74
C LEU A 65 18.08 29.18 53.11
N GLN A 66 18.95 28.15 53.07
CA GLN A 66 20.40 28.09 53.15
C GLN A 66 20.90 26.72 52.70
N GLN A 67 22.11 26.69 52.19
CA GLN A 67 22.98 25.57 51.96
C GLN A 67 23.39 24.85 53.24
N ASN A 68 23.66 23.53 53.10
CA ASN A 68 24.82 22.81 53.68
C ASN A 68 24.71 21.37 53.15
N GLY A 69 25.65 20.75 52.53
CA GLY A 69 27.07 20.60 52.73
C GLY A 69 27.36 19.20 53.31
N GLY A 70 28.01 18.29 52.52
CA GLY A 70 28.58 17.12 53.15
C GLY A 70 28.75 15.89 52.26
N SER A 71 29.92 15.69 51.79
CA SER A 71 30.55 14.52 51.18
C SER A 71 30.28 13.21 51.90
N ALA A 72 30.23 12.11 51.15
CA ALA A 72 31.17 10.98 51.18
C ALA A 72 30.65 9.76 50.46
N LYS A 73 31.44 9.21 49.55
CA LYS A 73 31.38 7.80 49.14
C LYS A 73 31.89 6.92 50.31
N PRO A 74 31.43 5.67 50.36
CA PRO A 74 32.34 4.61 49.96
C PRO A 74 31.72 3.47 49.13
N MET A 75 32.59 2.87 48.38
CA MET A 75 32.62 1.59 47.72
C MET A 75 32.38 0.43 48.70
N VAL A 76 31.61 -0.61 48.33
CA VAL A 76 31.91 -2.02 48.60
C VAL A 76 31.19 -2.96 47.63
N MET A 77 31.89 -4.00 47.32
CA MET A 77 31.81 -5.14 46.42
C MET A 77 30.72 -6.19 46.66
N PHE A 78 30.46 -6.92 45.52
CA PHE A 78 30.11 -8.33 45.31
C PHE A 78 28.77 -8.91 45.80
N GLY A 79 28.09 -9.53 44.83
CA GLY A 79 27.11 -10.58 45.01
C GLY A 79 26.47 -10.94 43.67
N SER A 80 26.86 -12.10 43.17
CA SER A 80 26.41 -12.73 41.93
C SER A 80 24.98 -13.26 42.00
N ASP A 81 24.44 -13.48 40.79
CA ASP A 81 23.36 -14.39 40.37
C ASP A 81 21.96 -13.82 40.22
N GLY A 82 21.46 -13.98 39.00
CA GLY A 82 20.06 -13.85 38.69
C GLY A 82 19.77 -13.33 37.28
N THR A 83 19.93 -14.19 36.33
CA THR A 83 19.46 -14.05 34.91
C THR A 83 18.04 -13.56 34.84
N GLY A 84 17.83 -12.47 34.11
CA GLY A 84 16.52 -11.96 33.74
C GLY A 84 16.66 -10.86 32.69
N SER A 85 17.08 -11.24 31.49
CA SER A 85 17.08 -10.35 30.36
C SER A 85 15.63 -10.15 29.87
N LEU A 86 15.04 -9.03 30.26
CA LEU A 86 13.88 -8.49 29.62
C LEU A 86 14.35 -7.78 28.37
N THR A 87 14.37 -8.50 27.24
CA THR A 87 14.47 -7.89 25.92
C THR A 87 13.14 -7.21 25.63
N SER A 88 13.14 -5.89 25.63
CA SER A 88 12.06 -5.11 25.02
C SER A 88 11.88 -5.53 23.58
N PRO A 89 10.63 -5.63 23.08
CA PRO A 89 10.40 -5.91 21.67
C PRO A 89 10.99 -4.76 20.84
N ALA A 90 11.84 -5.12 19.88
CA ALA A 90 12.40 -4.18 18.93
C ALA A 90 11.26 -3.44 18.20
N ASN A 91 11.31 -2.13 18.28
CA ASN A 91 10.36 -1.25 17.59
C ASN A 91 10.67 -1.34 16.09
N PRO A 92 9.67 -1.51 15.19
CA PRO A 92 9.90 -1.50 13.73
C PRO A 92 10.61 -0.23 13.23
N LEU A 93 10.61 0.83 14.02
CA LEU A 93 11.31 2.07 13.75
C LEU A 93 12.84 1.95 13.84
N ASP A 94 13.37 1.04 14.68
CA ASP A 94 14.82 0.85 14.84
C ASP A 94 15.44 0.27 13.56
N ASP A 95 14.71 -0.59 12.83
CA ASP A 95 15.16 -1.11 11.54
C ASP A 95 15.13 -0.05 10.43
N VAL A 96 14.30 0.98 10.56
CA VAL A 96 14.17 2.05 9.57
C VAL A 96 15.25 3.12 9.77
N ASP A 97 15.60 3.44 11.00
CA ASP A 97 16.73 4.32 11.29
C ASP A 97 18.06 3.67 10.87
N ARG A 98 18.18 2.35 10.97
CA ARG A 98 19.30 1.59 10.41
C ARG A 98 19.40 1.74 8.87
N LEU A 99 18.28 1.92 8.17
CA LEU A 99 18.27 2.15 6.74
C LEU A 99 18.73 3.58 6.36
N LEU A 100 18.73 4.52 7.31
CA LEU A 100 19.15 5.91 7.09
C LEU A 100 20.63 6.14 7.38
N GLU A 101 21.25 5.36 8.28
CA GLU A 101 22.65 5.54 8.71
C GLU A 101 23.68 4.74 7.88
N ASP A 102 23.22 3.76 7.07
CA ASP A 102 24.13 2.87 6.34
C ASP A 102 24.61 3.47 4.99
N GLY A 103 25.22 4.63 5.08
CA GLY A 103 25.96 5.26 3.98
C GLY A 103 27.44 4.85 3.89
N SER A 104 27.93 3.93 4.71
CA SER A 104 29.36 3.64 4.79
C SER A 104 29.68 2.25 5.32
N LEU A 105 29.33 1.20 4.61
CA LEU A 105 29.84 -0.16 4.84
C LEU A 105 30.03 -0.93 3.51
N ASP A 106 30.66 -0.30 2.53
CA ASP A 106 31.02 -0.98 1.27
C ASP A 106 32.52 -1.31 1.12
N ASP A 107 33.34 -1.22 2.19
CA ASP A 107 34.79 -1.38 2.02
C ASP A 107 35.48 -2.49 2.83
N ASN A 108 34.78 -3.50 3.36
CA ASN A 108 35.49 -4.60 4.03
C ASN A 108 34.78 -5.96 3.98
N VAL A 109 34.57 -6.52 2.80
CA VAL A 109 34.36 -7.97 2.62
C VAL A 109 35.12 -8.49 1.40
N GLU A 110 36.38 -8.15 1.27
CA GLU A 110 37.33 -8.88 0.44
C GLU A 110 38.34 -9.59 1.33
N SER A 111 37.99 -10.73 1.81
CA SER A 111 38.92 -11.85 2.05
C SER A 111 38.18 -12.98 2.75
N PHE A 112 37.63 -13.90 2.02
CA PHE A 112 37.42 -15.32 2.34
C PHE A 112 36.61 -15.96 1.21
N LEU A 113 37.18 -16.03 0.00
CA LEU A 113 36.76 -17.03 -0.98
C LEU A 113 38.02 -17.68 -1.54
N SER A 114 38.29 -18.87 -1.04
CA SER A 114 39.18 -19.84 -1.68
C SER A 114 38.62 -20.20 -3.05
N GLN A 115 39.48 -20.10 -4.05
CA GLN A 115 39.26 -20.60 -5.39
C GLN A 115 38.91 -22.08 -5.35
N ASP A 116 37.74 -22.42 -5.86
CA ASP A 116 37.48 -23.72 -6.47
C ASP A 116 36.99 -23.48 -7.89
N ASP A 117 37.75 -24.05 -8.81
CA ASP A 117 37.51 -24.03 -10.25
C ASP A 117 36.14 -24.64 -10.58
N MET A 118 35.19 -23.81 -11.02
CA MET A 118 33.95 -24.27 -11.64
C MET A 118 33.93 -23.87 -13.12
N ASP A 119 33.79 -24.89 -13.94
CA ASP A 119 33.65 -24.88 -15.40
C ASP A 119 32.49 -23.94 -15.84
N PRO A 120 32.68 -23.03 -16.82
CA PRO A 120 31.67 -22.06 -17.26
C PRO A 120 30.47 -22.64 -18.00
N ARG A 121 30.29 -23.96 -18.03
CA ARG A 121 29.24 -24.64 -18.81
C ARG A 121 27.98 -25.07 -18.03
N ASP A 122 27.93 -24.89 -16.70
CA ASP A 122 26.81 -25.34 -15.88
C ASP A 122 25.77 -24.26 -15.52
N ASN A 123 25.75 -23.15 -16.23
CA ASN A 123 24.80 -22.05 -15.95
C ASN A 123 23.52 -22.13 -16.83
N LEU A 124 23.04 -23.34 -17.06
CA LEU A 124 21.69 -23.57 -17.58
C LEU A 124 20.80 -24.01 -16.42
N GLY A 125 20.07 -23.05 -15.83
CA GLY A 125 19.02 -23.32 -14.86
C GLY A 125 18.12 -24.46 -15.36
N ARG A 126 17.97 -25.50 -14.54
CA ARG A 126 17.07 -26.63 -14.82
C ARG A 126 15.68 -26.07 -15.14
N CYS A 127 15.32 -26.11 -16.41
CA CYS A 127 13.97 -25.84 -16.89
C CYS A 127 12.98 -26.75 -16.17
N MET A 128 11.90 -26.19 -15.65
CA MET A 128 10.65 -26.93 -15.53
C MET A 128 10.31 -27.47 -16.91
N ASP A 129 9.87 -28.71 -16.93
CA ASP A 129 9.57 -29.53 -18.09
C ASP A 129 9.37 -28.77 -19.41
N ALA A 130 10.31 -28.86 -20.30
CA ALA A 130 10.33 -28.19 -21.61
C ALA A 130 9.11 -28.53 -22.50
N SER A 131 8.20 -29.39 -22.01
CA SER A 131 6.96 -29.78 -22.68
C SER A 131 5.83 -28.73 -22.61
N LYS A 132 5.94 -27.69 -21.77
CA LYS A 132 4.86 -26.68 -21.58
C LYS A 132 5.20 -25.26 -22.03
N GLY A 133 6.34 -25.01 -22.63
CA GLY A 133 6.64 -23.71 -23.25
C GLY A 133 6.65 -22.49 -22.28
N PHE A 134 6.87 -22.71 -20.96
CA PHE A 134 7.01 -21.62 -20.00
C PHE A 134 8.42 -21.02 -20.11
N GLY A 135 8.48 -19.71 -20.37
CA GLY A 135 9.72 -18.94 -20.32
C GLY A 135 9.55 -17.74 -19.37
N PHE A 136 10.57 -17.48 -18.59
CA PHE A 136 10.63 -16.26 -17.77
C PHE A 136 12.04 -15.69 -17.91
N SER A 137 12.15 -14.51 -18.53
CA SER A 137 13.44 -13.92 -18.86
C SER A 137 13.44 -12.42 -18.70
N GLU A 138 14.61 -11.83 -18.43
CA GLU A 138 14.79 -10.38 -18.42
C GLU A 138 14.59 -9.84 -19.85
N VAL A 139 13.66 -8.89 -20.02
CA VAL A 139 13.38 -8.25 -21.32
C VAL A 139 13.92 -6.82 -21.40
N ALA A 140 14.12 -6.16 -20.26
CA ALA A 140 14.69 -4.81 -20.21
C ALA A 140 15.22 -4.48 -18.80
N LYS A 141 16.25 -3.61 -18.75
CA LYS A 141 16.86 -3.10 -17.52
C LYS A 141 17.11 -1.59 -17.65
N ALA A 142 16.90 -0.86 -16.56
CA ALA A 142 17.25 0.56 -16.45
C ALA A 142 17.77 0.88 -15.06
N ARG A 143 18.65 1.90 -14.95
CA ARG A 143 18.98 2.50 -13.66
C ARG A 143 17.83 3.40 -13.22
N ALA A 144 17.15 3.02 -12.16
CA ALA A 144 15.93 3.69 -11.75
C ALA A 144 16.17 4.94 -10.90
N SER A 145 17.25 4.96 -10.11
CA SER A 145 17.52 6.03 -9.16
C SER A 145 19.02 6.16 -8.87
N ALA A 146 19.41 7.25 -8.23
CA ALA A 146 20.72 7.41 -7.61
C ALA A 146 20.78 6.74 -6.23
N ALA A 147 19.61 6.46 -5.59
CA ALA A 147 19.47 5.86 -4.28
C ALA A 147 18.66 4.55 -4.34
N LYS A 148 18.52 3.84 -3.22
CA LYS A 148 17.75 2.60 -3.10
C LYS A 148 16.31 2.80 -3.60
N VAL A 149 15.82 1.89 -4.44
CA VAL A 149 14.42 1.86 -4.91
C VAL A 149 13.66 0.83 -4.08
N VAL A 150 12.51 1.22 -3.54
CA VAL A 150 11.78 0.40 -2.57
C VAL A 150 10.35 0.08 -2.98
N CYS A 151 9.81 0.75 -3.97
CA CYS A 151 8.45 0.49 -4.44
C CYS A 151 8.31 0.66 -5.95
N CYS A 152 7.36 -0.09 -6.53
CA CYS A 152 6.97 0.04 -7.94
C CYS A 152 5.53 -0.40 -8.15
N HIS A 153 4.88 0.16 -9.18
CA HIS A 153 3.54 -0.25 -9.59
C HIS A 153 3.26 0.10 -11.05
N PHE A 154 2.56 -0.77 -11.77
CA PHE A 154 2.09 -0.52 -13.14
C PHE A 154 0.77 0.26 -13.15
N SER A 155 0.58 1.08 -14.18
CA SER A 155 -0.75 1.60 -14.52
C SER A 155 -1.69 0.46 -14.96
N ALA A 156 -3.00 0.69 -14.84
CA ALA A 156 -4.00 -0.33 -15.17
C ALA A 156 -3.90 -0.84 -16.61
N ASP A 157 -3.55 0.03 -17.55
CA ASP A 157 -3.33 -0.31 -18.96
C ASP A 157 -1.92 -0.87 -19.25
N GLY A 158 -1.05 -0.89 -18.25
CA GLY A 158 0.32 -1.39 -18.34
C GLY A 158 1.28 -0.52 -19.15
N LYS A 159 0.87 0.68 -19.60
CA LYS A 159 1.74 1.57 -20.39
C LYS A 159 2.75 2.34 -19.55
N LEU A 160 2.39 2.61 -18.30
CA LEU A 160 3.25 3.31 -17.35
C LEU A 160 3.66 2.38 -16.20
N LEU A 161 4.86 2.62 -15.71
CA LEU A 161 5.38 2.03 -14.49
C LEU A 161 5.89 3.17 -13.62
N ALA A 162 5.57 3.16 -12.34
CA ALA A 162 6.11 4.10 -11.36
C ALA A 162 7.12 3.40 -10.45
N THR A 163 8.20 4.07 -10.10
CA THR A 163 9.19 3.62 -9.13
C THR A 163 9.49 4.73 -8.14
N GLY A 164 9.70 4.40 -6.88
CA GLY A 164 10.04 5.37 -5.82
C GLY A 164 10.97 4.77 -4.78
N GLY A 165 11.63 5.65 -4.00
CA GLY A 165 12.55 5.20 -2.97
C GLY A 165 13.23 6.33 -2.18
N HIS A 166 14.48 6.09 -1.82
CA HIS A 166 15.25 6.94 -0.91
C HIS A 166 15.63 8.32 -1.48
N ASP A 167 15.58 8.50 -2.80
CA ASP A 167 15.83 9.79 -3.44
C ASP A 167 14.67 10.79 -3.32
N LYS A 168 13.58 10.41 -2.64
CA LYS A 168 12.37 11.23 -2.39
C LYS A 168 11.58 11.55 -3.67
N LYS A 169 11.90 10.90 -4.77
CA LYS A 169 11.30 11.11 -6.09
C LYS A 169 10.55 9.88 -6.54
N VAL A 170 9.48 10.09 -7.29
CA VAL A 170 8.88 9.03 -8.09
C VAL A 170 9.22 9.27 -9.55
N THR A 171 9.72 8.24 -10.21
CA THR A 171 9.95 8.27 -11.64
C THR A 171 8.84 7.50 -12.34
N LEU A 172 8.19 8.12 -13.32
CA LEU A 172 7.26 7.48 -14.23
C LEU A 172 8.02 7.03 -15.48
N TRP A 173 7.83 5.78 -15.87
CA TRP A 173 8.46 5.13 -17.00
C TRP A 173 7.45 4.76 -18.07
N CYS A 174 7.82 4.92 -19.33
CA CYS A 174 7.12 4.28 -20.45
C CYS A 174 7.51 2.80 -20.47
N THR A 175 6.57 1.89 -20.24
CA THR A 175 6.84 0.45 -20.06
C THR A 175 7.48 -0.21 -21.29
N ASP A 176 7.14 0.23 -22.51
CA ASP A 176 7.66 -0.37 -23.73
C ASP A 176 9.12 0.01 -24.04
N SER A 177 9.49 1.26 -23.76
CA SER A 177 10.83 1.77 -24.03
C SER A 177 11.75 1.78 -22.81
N LEU A 178 11.17 1.58 -21.61
CA LEU A 178 11.81 1.74 -20.31
C LEU A 178 12.58 3.09 -20.17
N LYS A 179 12.03 4.14 -20.81
CA LYS A 179 12.53 5.50 -20.70
C LYS A 179 11.73 6.28 -19.65
N PRO A 180 12.38 7.16 -18.86
CA PRO A 180 11.65 8.01 -17.94
C PRO A 180 10.75 8.98 -18.73
N LYS A 181 9.49 9.10 -18.29
CA LYS A 181 8.49 10.03 -18.82
C LYS A 181 8.49 11.32 -18.02
N SER A 182 8.46 11.22 -16.70
CA SER A 182 8.38 12.36 -15.78
C SER A 182 8.84 11.99 -14.38
N PHE A 183 9.02 13.02 -13.55
CA PHE A 183 9.45 12.91 -12.16
C PHE A 183 8.45 13.65 -11.25
N LEU A 184 8.15 13.08 -10.09
CA LEU A 184 7.30 13.68 -9.05
C LEU A 184 8.17 13.98 -7.85
N GLU A 185 8.37 15.27 -7.51
CA GLU A 185 9.45 15.72 -6.61
C GLU A 185 8.95 16.62 -5.46
N GLU A 186 7.78 16.35 -4.87
CA GLU A 186 7.28 17.19 -3.78
C GLU A 186 7.45 16.59 -2.37
N HIS A 187 7.76 15.30 -2.25
CA HIS A 187 7.99 14.70 -0.94
C HIS A 187 9.31 15.16 -0.32
N SER A 188 9.27 15.48 0.98
CA SER A 188 10.45 15.93 1.71
C SER A 188 11.31 14.80 2.26
N PHE A 189 10.78 13.57 2.28
CA PHE A 189 11.45 12.35 2.75
C PHE A 189 11.25 11.20 1.77
N LEU A 190 11.89 10.04 2.06
CA LEU A 190 11.84 8.86 1.20
C LEU A 190 10.40 8.41 0.91
N ILE A 191 10.18 7.89 -0.29
CA ILE A 191 8.93 7.29 -0.73
C ILE A 191 8.86 5.85 -0.21
N THR A 192 7.74 5.47 0.38
CA THR A 192 7.51 4.13 0.93
C THR A 192 6.68 3.25 0.01
N ASP A 193 5.68 3.82 -0.65
CA ASP A 193 4.81 3.08 -1.56
C ASP A 193 4.32 3.98 -2.69
N VAL A 194 4.03 3.39 -3.84
CA VAL A 194 3.42 4.04 -4.99
C VAL A 194 2.36 3.14 -5.59
N ARG A 195 1.16 3.69 -5.85
CA ARG A 195 0.05 2.97 -6.45
C ARG A 195 -0.62 3.78 -7.54
N PHE A 196 -0.92 3.14 -8.66
CA PHE A 196 -1.85 3.69 -9.64
C PHE A 196 -3.28 3.36 -9.26
N SER A 197 -4.18 4.28 -9.55
CA SER A 197 -5.62 4.03 -9.50
C SER A 197 -5.99 2.93 -10.50
N PRO A 198 -6.90 2.01 -10.14
CA PRO A 198 -7.34 0.96 -11.06
C PRO A 198 -8.20 1.46 -12.22
N SER A 199 -8.82 2.64 -12.11
CA SER A 199 -9.81 3.15 -13.07
C SER A 199 -9.48 4.52 -13.66
N MET A 200 -8.58 5.29 -13.05
CA MET A 200 -8.28 6.68 -13.46
C MET A 200 -6.80 6.88 -13.74
N SER A 201 -6.46 7.89 -14.55
CA SER A 201 -5.08 8.35 -14.79
C SER A 201 -4.49 9.04 -13.55
N ARG A 202 -4.58 8.38 -12.39
CA ARG A 202 -4.07 8.90 -11.11
C ARG A 202 -3.11 7.92 -10.49
N LEU A 203 -2.16 8.45 -9.74
CA LEU A 203 -1.36 7.65 -8.84
C LEU A 203 -1.26 8.33 -7.47
N ALA A 204 -0.98 7.55 -6.45
CA ALA A 204 -0.77 8.03 -5.11
C ALA A 204 0.57 7.54 -4.59
N THR A 205 1.18 8.34 -3.71
CA THR A 205 2.47 8.09 -3.08
C THR A 205 2.38 8.29 -1.59
N SER A 206 3.04 7.45 -0.83
CA SER A 206 3.24 7.60 0.62
C SER A 206 4.70 7.84 0.93
N SER A 207 4.96 8.52 2.05
CA SER A 207 6.31 8.90 2.43
C SER A 207 6.52 8.94 3.95
N PHE A 208 7.78 8.86 4.34
CA PHE A 208 8.23 9.14 5.69
C PHE A 208 7.98 10.58 6.14
N ASP A 209 7.67 11.50 5.21
CA ASP A 209 7.24 12.85 5.55
C ASP A 209 5.83 12.93 6.17
N LYS A 210 5.21 11.76 6.46
CA LYS A 210 3.88 11.59 7.06
C LYS A 210 2.74 12.04 6.17
N THR A 211 2.97 12.17 4.86
CA THR A 211 1.96 12.58 3.89
C THR A 211 1.65 11.51 2.88
N VAL A 212 0.43 11.56 2.35
CA VAL A 212 0.01 10.86 1.14
C VAL A 212 -0.27 11.92 0.08
N ARG A 213 0.26 11.74 -1.13
CA ARG A 213 0.03 12.63 -2.25
C ARG A 213 -0.65 11.91 -3.39
N VAL A 214 -1.54 12.59 -4.07
CA VAL A 214 -2.24 12.10 -5.28
C VAL A 214 -1.85 12.97 -6.44
N TRP A 215 -1.54 12.34 -7.56
CA TRP A 215 -1.01 12.95 -8.77
C TRP A 215 -1.87 12.58 -9.97
N ASP A 216 -1.87 13.43 -10.98
CA ASP A 216 -2.35 13.09 -12.31
C ASP A 216 -1.17 12.49 -13.12
N ALA A 217 -1.34 11.28 -13.65
CA ALA A 217 -0.30 10.61 -14.43
C ALA A 217 -0.06 11.24 -15.81
N ASP A 218 -1.01 12.05 -16.28
CA ASP A 218 -0.91 12.76 -17.55
C ASP A 218 -0.34 14.17 -17.37
N ASN A 219 -0.59 14.81 -16.21
CA ASN A 219 -0.03 16.10 -15.83
C ASN A 219 0.63 16.00 -14.46
N THR A 220 1.94 15.85 -14.46
CA THR A 220 2.75 15.53 -13.27
C THR A 220 3.44 16.72 -12.62
N ASP A 221 3.10 17.95 -13.01
CA ASP A 221 3.80 19.17 -12.58
C ASP A 221 3.61 19.45 -11.09
N TYR A 222 2.48 19.03 -10.51
CA TYR A 222 2.16 19.18 -9.09
C TYR A 222 1.19 18.09 -8.60
N SER A 223 1.15 17.90 -7.29
CA SER A 223 0.19 16.97 -6.68
C SER A 223 -1.22 17.55 -6.64
N LEU A 224 -2.21 16.77 -7.10
CA LEU A 224 -3.64 17.15 -7.03
C LEU A 224 -4.13 17.28 -5.59
N ARG A 225 -3.60 16.47 -4.69
CA ARG A 225 -3.93 16.45 -3.26
C ARG A 225 -2.71 16.09 -2.43
N THR A 226 -2.60 16.73 -1.28
CA THR A 226 -1.68 16.34 -0.21
C THR A 226 -2.51 16.09 1.04
N PHE A 227 -2.53 14.83 1.48
CA PHE A 227 -3.18 14.43 2.72
C PHE A 227 -2.19 14.47 3.86
N THR A 228 -2.54 15.25 4.89
CA THR A 228 -1.79 15.39 6.14
C THR A 228 -2.64 14.88 7.30
N GLY A 229 -1.98 14.46 8.39
CA GLY A 229 -2.69 14.04 9.60
C GLY A 229 -2.14 12.76 10.25
N HIS A 230 -1.44 11.90 9.51
CA HIS A 230 -0.74 10.78 10.13
C HIS A 230 0.26 11.26 11.20
N SER A 231 0.29 10.56 12.34
CA SER A 231 1.19 10.87 13.46
C SER A 231 2.62 10.39 13.22
N ALA A 232 2.76 9.32 12.44
CA ALA A 232 4.04 8.71 12.08
C ALA A 232 4.23 8.65 10.56
N SER A 233 5.38 8.12 10.13
CA SER A 233 5.70 7.87 8.73
C SER A 233 4.63 7.00 8.06
N VAL A 234 4.15 7.39 6.88
CA VAL A 234 3.19 6.58 6.14
C VAL A 234 3.94 5.45 5.47
N MET A 235 3.58 4.21 5.79
CA MET A 235 4.31 3.02 5.36
C MET A 235 3.76 2.43 4.06
N SER A 236 2.46 2.51 3.85
CA SER A 236 1.81 1.95 2.67
C SER A 236 0.48 2.63 2.37
N LEU A 237 0.04 2.53 1.14
CA LEU A 237 -1.26 3.01 0.69
C LEU A 237 -1.85 2.08 -0.36
N ASP A 238 -3.16 2.17 -0.59
CA ASP A 238 -3.79 1.55 -1.74
C ASP A 238 -5.11 2.23 -2.10
N PHE A 239 -5.50 2.16 -3.39
CA PHE A 239 -6.78 2.63 -3.88
C PHE A 239 -7.86 1.58 -3.66
N HIS A 240 -9.04 2.02 -3.28
CA HIS A 240 -10.21 1.13 -3.26
C HIS A 240 -10.59 0.75 -4.70
N PRO A 241 -10.73 -0.56 -5.03
CA PRO A 241 -10.89 -0.99 -6.44
C PRO A 241 -12.18 -0.50 -7.11
N ASN A 242 -13.24 -0.23 -6.33
CA ASN A 242 -14.56 0.14 -6.84
C ASN A 242 -15.02 1.54 -6.42
N LYS A 243 -14.23 2.27 -5.63
CA LYS A 243 -14.55 3.63 -5.18
C LYS A 243 -13.43 4.57 -5.62
N GLU A 244 -13.61 5.22 -6.77
CA GLU A 244 -12.60 6.08 -7.40
C GLU A 244 -12.14 7.26 -6.53
N ASP A 245 -12.97 7.65 -5.56
CA ASP A 245 -12.70 8.74 -4.62
C ASP A 245 -11.96 8.29 -3.35
N MET A 246 -11.71 6.99 -3.17
CA MET A 246 -11.23 6.45 -1.90
C MET A 246 -9.83 5.87 -1.98
N ILE A 247 -8.95 6.38 -1.10
CA ILE A 247 -7.63 5.81 -0.81
C ILE A 247 -7.56 5.47 0.67
N CYS A 248 -6.90 4.37 1.01
CA CYS A 248 -6.47 4.07 2.38
C CYS A 248 -4.96 4.14 2.51
N SER A 249 -4.49 4.53 3.69
CA SER A 249 -3.08 4.55 4.07
C SER A 249 -2.88 4.09 5.51
N CYS A 250 -1.70 3.57 5.81
CA CYS A 250 -1.32 3.17 7.17
C CYS A 250 0.04 3.73 7.54
N ASP A 251 0.26 3.94 8.82
CA ASP A 251 1.49 4.52 9.34
C ASP A 251 2.26 3.61 10.32
N GLY A 252 3.46 4.07 10.71
CA GLY A 252 4.34 3.39 11.62
C GLY A 252 3.82 3.27 13.06
N ASP A 253 2.77 3.99 13.43
CA ASP A 253 2.12 3.89 14.74
C ASP A 253 0.88 2.97 14.72
N GLY A 254 0.54 2.37 13.59
CA GLY A 254 -0.57 1.44 13.45
C GLY A 254 -1.93 2.10 13.23
N GLU A 255 -1.93 3.34 12.77
CA GLU A 255 -3.14 4.05 12.36
C GLU A 255 -3.45 3.78 10.88
N VAL A 256 -4.71 3.49 10.60
CA VAL A 256 -5.25 3.35 9.24
C VAL A 256 -6.19 4.51 8.99
N ARG A 257 -5.98 5.23 7.88
CA ARG A 257 -6.84 6.32 7.44
C ARG A 257 -7.42 6.05 6.07
N SER A 258 -8.68 6.41 5.87
CA SER A 258 -9.27 6.54 4.54
C SER A 258 -9.48 8.00 4.20
N TRP A 259 -9.34 8.32 2.91
CA TRP A 259 -9.33 9.68 2.40
C TRP A 259 -10.26 9.79 1.19
N SER A 260 -11.01 10.89 1.11
CA SER A 260 -11.70 11.30 -0.11
C SER A 260 -10.77 12.18 -0.94
N ILE A 261 -10.50 11.75 -2.17
CA ILE A 261 -9.65 12.50 -3.12
C ILE A 261 -10.35 13.78 -3.55
N ASN A 262 -11.66 13.69 -3.84
CA ASN A 262 -12.44 14.81 -4.33
C ASN A 262 -12.57 15.92 -3.27
N ASN A 263 -12.90 15.52 -2.04
CA ASN A 263 -13.10 16.45 -0.93
C ASN A 263 -11.78 16.89 -0.26
N GLY A 264 -10.69 16.15 -0.46
CA GLY A 264 -9.41 16.41 0.20
C GLY A 264 -9.45 16.19 1.71
N SER A 265 -10.35 15.32 2.21
CA SER A 265 -10.60 15.11 3.64
C SER A 265 -10.37 13.67 4.09
N CYS A 266 -10.03 13.49 5.36
CA CYS A 266 -10.01 12.20 6.02
C CYS A 266 -11.46 11.76 6.29
N LEU A 267 -11.82 10.56 5.82
CA LEU A 267 -13.13 9.96 6.04
C LEU A 267 -13.17 9.15 7.34
N THR A 268 -12.14 8.34 7.56
CA THR A 268 -11.99 7.52 8.77
C THR A 268 -10.56 7.58 9.27
N CYS A 269 -10.39 7.42 10.58
CA CYS A 269 -9.11 7.32 11.25
C CYS A 269 -9.28 6.28 12.36
N VAL A 270 -8.63 5.13 12.21
CA VAL A 270 -8.78 4.01 13.14
C VAL A 270 -7.41 3.49 13.53
N LYS A 271 -7.13 3.40 14.82
CA LYS A 271 -5.93 2.72 15.31
C LYS A 271 -6.23 1.22 15.39
N VAL A 272 -5.65 0.48 14.46
CA VAL A 272 -5.93 -0.95 14.28
C VAL A 272 -4.87 -1.81 14.93
N PHE A 273 -3.62 -1.40 14.86
CA PHE A 273 -2.48 -2.21 15.30
C PHE A 273 -1.85 -1.63 16.56
N LYS A 274 -1.22 -2.50 17.35
CA LYS A 274 -0.39 -2.08 18.51
C LYS A 274 0.99 -1.60 18.06
N ALA A 275 1.52 -2.23 17.02
CA ALA A 275 2.76 -1.87 16.34
C ALA A 275 2.46 -1.26 14.98
N GLY A 276 3.46 -0.71 14.30
CA GLY A 276 3.31 -0.14 12.97
C GLY A 276 2.85 -1.16 11.92
N ALA A 277 2.17 -0.70 10.90
CA ALA A 277 1.89 -1.50 9.73
C ALA A 277 3.06 -1.43 8.73
N THR A 278 3.38 -2.55 8.08
CA THR A 278 4.43 -2.59 7.05
C THR A 278 3.85 -2.42 5.66
N GLN A 279 2.74 -3.07 5.36
CA GLN A 279 2.09 -2.99 4.05
C GLN A 279 0.59 -3.24 4.14
N MET A 280 -0.18 -2.59 3.26
CA MET A 280 -1.61 -2.81 3.14
C MET A 280 -2.04 -2.91 1.67
N ARG A 281 -3.04 -3.80 1.38
CA ARG A 281 -3.53 -4.03 0.01
C ARG A 281 -5.01 -4.34 0.01
N PHE A 282 -5.77 -3.64 -0.82
CA PHE A 282 -7.16 -3.98 -1.07
C PHE A 282 -7.32 -5.29 -1.83
N GLN A 283 -8.33 -6.07 -1.47
CA GLN A 283 -8.79 -7.19 -2.27
C GLN A 283 -9.26 -6.67 -3.63
N PRO A 284 -8.63 -7.10 -4.74
CA PRO A 284 -9.00 -6.61 -6.05
C PRO A 284 -10.42 -7.02 -6.46
N ARG A 285 -11.02 -6.28 -7.39
CA ARG A 285 -12.37 -6.45 -7.92
C ARG A 285 -13.49 -6.24 -6.90
N LYS A 286 -13.49 -6.96 -5.78
CA LYS A 286 -14.56 -6.91 -4.77
C LYS A 286 -14.41 -5.71 -3.84
N GLY A 287 -13.20 -5.36 -3.45
CA GLY A 287 -12.93 -4.30 -2.46
C GLY A 287 -13.49 -4.59 -1.07
N LYS A 288 -13.96 -5.82 -0.82
CA LYS A 288 -14.57 -6.21 0.44
C LYS A 288 -13.59 -6.15 1.60
N TYR A 289 -12.35 -6.58 1.35
CA TYR A 289 -11.32 -6.67 2.36
C TYR A 289 -10.14 -5.76 2.05
N LEU A 290 -9.56 -5.22 3.12
CA LEU A 290 -8.28 -4.56 3.14
C LEU A 290 -7.36 -5.40 4.02
N ALA A 291 -6.35 -6.06 3.43
CA ALA A 291 -5.35 -6.80 4.16
C ALA A 291 -4.21 -5.87 4.58
N ALA A 292 -3.81 -5.92 5.84
CA ALA A 292 -2.70 -5.14 6.36
C ALA A 292 -1.76 -6.01 7.21
N ALA A 293 -0.47 -5.94 6.95
CA ALA A 293 0.55 -6.62 7.72
C ALA A 293 1.04 -5.74 8.86
N SER A 294 1.12 -6.31 10.05
CA SER A 294 1.76 -5.69 11.21
C SER A 294 2.50 -6.77 11.98
N GLU A 295 3.80 -6.60 12.15
CA GLU A 295 4.69 -7.62 12.72
C GLU A 295 4.53 -8.98 12.01
N LYS A 296 4.13 -10.02 12.73
CA LYS A 296 4.00 -11.42 12.25
C LYS A 296 2.57 -11.80 11.88
N ALA A 297 1.65 -10.84 11.87
CA ALA A 297 0.22 -11.08 11.68
C ALA A 297 -0.37 -10.26 10.53
N ILE A 298 -1.40 -10.82 9.90
CA ILE A 298 -2.17 -10.13 8.87
C ILE A 298 -3.55 -9.80 9.44
N TYR A 299 -3.91 -8.56 9.42
CA TYR A 299 -5.22 -8.06 9.81
C TYR A 299 -6.10 -7.92 8.56
N ILE A 300 -7.28 -8.50 8.63
CA ILE A 300 -8.28 -8.41 7.56
C ILE A 300 -9.33 -7.41 8.02
N LEU A 301 -9.33 -6.27 7.36
CA LEU A 301 -10.20 -5.14 7.65
C LEU A 301 -11.33 -5.08 6.63
N ASP A 302 -12.46 -4.56 7.04
CA ASP A 302 -13.54 -4.21 6.14
C ASP A 302 -13.11 -3.07 5.22
N GLY A 303 -13.32 -3.22 3.92
CA GLY A 303 -12.85 -2.28 2.91
C GLY A 303 -13.50 -0.90 2.99
N GLU A 304 -14.67 -0.78 3.64
CA GLU A 304 -15.40 0.49 3.75
C GLU A 304 -15.16 1.21 5.07
N THR A 305 -15.13 0.44 6.17
CA THR A 305 -15.09 0.98 7.54
C THR A 305 -13.72 0.88 8.20
N GLN A 306 -12.80 0.09 7.62
CA GLN A 306 -11.47 -0.23 8.15
C GLN A 306 -11.48 -0.88 9.55
N HIS A 307 -12.63 -1.40 9.98
CA HIS A 307 -12.70 -2.21 11.21
C HIS A 307 -12.28 -3.65 10.93
N ALA A 308 -11.70 -4.30 11.93
CA ALA A 308 -11.27 -5.69 11.82
C ALA A 308 -12.48 -6.61 11.63
N CYS A 309 -12.50 -7.39 10.54
CA CYS A 309 -13.55 -8.34 10.23
C CYS A 309 -13.44 -9.63 11.04
N ARG A 310 -12.24 -9.95 11.53
CA ARG A 310 -11.91 -11.23 12.17
C ARG A 310 -10.63 -11.14 12.99
N SER A 311 -10.30 -12.21 13.70
CA SER A 311 -9.00 -12.38 14.34
C SER A 311 -7.87 -12.35 13.31
N PRO A 312 -6.73 -11.75 13.62
CA PRO A 312 -5.58 -11.69 12.71
C PRO A 312 -5.12 -13.08 12.27
N LEU A 313 -4.71 -13.21 11.00
CA LEU A 313 -4.10 -14.42 10.49
C LEU A 313 -2.68 -14.51 11.04
N GLN A 314 -2.38 -15.61 11.68
CA GLN A 314 -1.11 -15.85 12.36
C GLN A 314 -0.38 -17.05 11.77
N GLY A 315 0.93 -17.11 11.97
CA GLY A 315 1.74 -18.25 11.59
C GLY A 315 3.15 -17.92 11.15
N HIS A 316 3.41 -16.70 10.66
CA HIS A 316 4.77 -16.26 10.38
C HIS A 316 5.61 -16.18 11.67
N ASN A 317 6.89 -16.59 11.58
CA ASN A 317 7.84 -16.51 12.68
C ASN A 317 8.65 -15.20 12.68
N LYS A 318 8.74 -14.56 11.54
CA LYS A 318 9.39 -13.26 11.29
C LYS A 318 8.37 -12.21 10.87
N ASN A 319 8.77 -10.94 10.90
CA ASN A 319 7.91 -9.84 10.46
C ASN A 319 7.57 -9.98 8.97
N ILE A 320 6.32 -9.69 8.65
CA ILE A 320 5.81 -9.74 7.28
C ILE A 320 6.28 -8.47 6.55
N GLN A 321 6.95 -8.66 5.42
CA GLN A 321 7.49 -7.59 4.60
C GLN A 321 6.57 -7.21 3.45
N SER A 322 5.85 -8.17 2.88
CA SER A 322 5.03 -7.93 1.70
C SER A 322 3.74 -8.74 1.68
N LEU A 323 2.70 -8.14 1.09
CA LEU A 323 1.40 -8.73 0.82
C LEU A 323 1.05 -8.54 -0.65
N CYS A 324 0.51 -9.55 -1.28
CA CYS A 324 -0.12 -9.39 -2.59
C CYS A 324 -1.35 -10.28 -2.74
N TRP A 325 -2.37 -9.76 -3.40
CA TRP A 325 -3.55 -10.52 -3.81
C TRP A 325 -3.35 -11.08 -5.21
N ASP A 326 -3.94 -12.24 -5.48
CA ASP A 326 -4.15 -12.68 -6.86
C ASP A 326 -5.17 -11.78 -7.58
N SER A 327 -5.20 -11.80 -8.90
CA SER A 327 -6.04 -10.90 -9.69
C SER A 327 -7.55 -11.12 -9.49
N ALA A 328 -7.96 -12.28 -8.98
CA ALA A 328 -9.36 -12.61 -8.68
C ALA A 328 -9.77 -12.16 -7.27
N GLY A 329 -8.81 -11.90 -6.38
CA GLY A 329 -9.04 -11.62 -4.96
C GLY A 329 -9.46 -12.85 -4.17
N GLU A 330 -9.04 -14.04 -4.63
CA GLU A 330 -9.34 -15.33 -4.01
C GLU A 330 -8.20 -15.86 -3.16
N TYR A 331 -6.97 -15.41 -3.43
CA TYR A 331 -5.78 -15.77 -2.69
C TYR A 331 -4.99 -14.52 -2.29
N LEU A 332 -4.51 -14.55 -1.04
CA LEU A 332 -3.56 -13.58 -0.51
C LEU A 332 -2.24 -14.29 -0.26
N ALA A 333 -1.15 -13.76 -0.79
CA ALA A 333 0.21 -14.16 -0.43
C ALA A 333 0.79 -13.19 0.59
N SER A 334 1.52 -13.72 1.56
CA SER A 334 2.26 -12.96 2.55
C SER A 334 3.70 -13.46 2.65
N VAL A 335 4.63 -12.53 2.74
CA VAL A 335 6.06 -12.82 2.73
C VAL A 335 6.70 -12.30 4.01
N SER A 336 7.39 -13.18 4.69
CA SER A 336 8.37 -12.85 5.73
C SER A 336 9.76 -13.33 5.28
N GLU A 337 10.79 -12.93 6.00
CA GLU A 337 12.18 -13.25 5.65
C GLU A 337 12.44 -14.75 5.44
N ASP A 338 11.77 -15.61 6.20
CA ASP A 338 11.97 -17.07 6.24
C ASP A 338 10.84 -17.88 5.58
N SER A 339 9.71 -17.27 5.28
CA SER A 339 8.54 -17.99 4.77
C SER A 339 7.63 -17.17 3.88
N VAL A 340 6.99 -17.85 2.94
CA VAL A 340 5.91 -17.32 2.12
C VAL A 340 4.66 -18.16 2.36
N ARG A 341 3.54 -17.51 2.68
CA ARG A 341 2.26 -18.16 2.99
C ARG A 341 1.16 -17.73 2.06
N ILE A 342 0.29 -18.68 1.72
CA ILE A 342 -0.91 -18.45 0.90
C ILE A 342 -2.15 -18.68 1.75
N TRP A 343 -3.07 -17.73 1.68
CA TRP A 343 -4.34 -17.72 2.40
C TRP A 343 -5.49 -17.67 1.40
N SER A 344 -6.52 -18.49 1.58
CA SER A 344 -7.70 -18.52 0.72
C SER A 344 -8.76 -17.53 1.19
N PHE A 345 -9.37 -16.85 0.23
CA PHE A 345 -10.54 -15.98 0.39
C PHE A 345 -11.64 -16.35 -0.62
N SER A 346 -11.60 -17.58 -1.13
CA SER A 346 -12.68 -18.15 -1.92
C SER A 346 -13.91 -18.41 -1.04
N SER A 347 -15.08 -18.51 -1.66
CA SER A 347 -16.37 -18.61 -0.97
C SER A 347 -16.37 -19.61 0.18
N GLY A 348 -16.63 -19.11 1.39
CA GLY A 348 -16.69 -19.92 2.62
C GLY A 348 -15.35 -20.26 3.28
N ARG A 349 -14.21 -19.76 2.73
CA ARG A 349 -12.87 -20.04 3.24
C ARG A 349 -12.06 -18.77 3.55
N ASP A 350 -12.72 -17.70 3.90
CA ASP A 350 -12.07 -16.41 4.13
C ASP A 350 -10.94 -16.51 5.16
N GLY A 351 -9.67 -16.35 4.71
CA GLY A 351 -8.47 -16.37 5.54
C GLY A 351 -8.03 -17.77 6.01
N GLU A 352 -8.42 -18.83 5.30
CA GLU A 352 -7.92 -20.18 5.56
C GLU A 352 -6.49 -20.31 5.03
N PHE A 353 -5.58 -20.86 5.85
CA PHE A 353 -4.23 -21.20 5.45
C PHE A 353 -4.23 -22.36 4.42
N VAL A 354 -3.50 -22.19 3.32
CA VAL A 354 -3.49 -23.18 2.22
C VAL A 354 -2.11 -23.76 1.98
N HIS A 355 -1.12 -22.92 1.77
CA HIS A 355 0.23 -23.36 1.39
C HIS A 355 1.29 -22.52 2.09
N GLU A 356 2.47 -23.12 2.27
CA GLU A 356 3.65 -22.48 2.80
C GLU A 356 4.89 -22.94 2.02
N LEU A 357 5.77 -21.98 1.76
CA LEU A 357 7.11 -22.18 1.27
C LEU A 357 8.09 -21.70 2.34
N ASN A 358 8.90 -22.61 2.87
CA ASN A 358 9.94 -22.30 3.84
C ASN A 358 11.30 -22.63 3.22
N ARG A 359 12.26 -21.72 3.38
CA ARG A 359 13.66 -21.99 3.04
C ARG A 359 14.60 -21.39 4.08
N SER A 360 15.50 -22.20 4.60
CA SER A 360 16.59 -21.72 5.43
C SER A 360 17.65 -21.07 4.53
N GLY A 361 18.00 -19.82 4.85
CA GLY A 361 19.04 -19.06 4.15
C GLY A 361 18.57 -18.12 3.05
N ASN A 362 17.32 -18.19 2.60
CA ASN A 362 16.75 -17.20 1.68
C ASN A 362 16.13 -16.05 2.46
N GLN A 363 16.44 -14.85 2.04
CA GLN A 363 15.79 -13.63 2.56
C GLN A 363 14.68 -13.24 1.60
N PHE A 364 13.49 -13.81 1.80
CA PHE A 364 12.31 -13.40 1.05
C PHE A 364 11.88 -12.00 1.48
N HIS A 365 11.56 -11.13 0.53
CA HIS A 365 11.20 -9.75 0.84
C HIS A 365 9.94 -9.25 0.17
N SER A 366 9.73 -9.59 -1.08
CA SER A 366 8.60 -9.09 -1.87
C SER A 366 7.91 -10.21 -2.64
N CYS A 367 6.66 -10.03 -3.03
CA CYS A 367 5.95 -11.00 -3.87
C CYS A 367 4.95 -10.35 -4.80
N VAL A 368 4.64 -11.06 -5.90
CA VAL A 368 3.52 -10.74 -6.79
C VAL A 368 3.06 -12.01 -7.48
N PHE A 369 1.75 -12.20 -7.65
CA PHE A 369 1.22 -13.25 -8.50
C PHE A 369 1.56 -12.96 -9.96
N HIS A 370 1.96 -13.98 -10.69
CA HIS A 370 2.28 -13.85 -12.11
C HIS A 370 1.04 -13.39 -12.89
N PRO A 371 1.15 -12.40 -13.79
CA PRO A 371 -0.02 -11.80 -14.41
C PRO A 371 -0.80 -12.72 -15.35
N THR A 372 -0.15 -13.77 -15.88
CA THR A 372 -0.73 -14.73 -16.84
C THR A 372 -0.98 -16.10 -16.20
N TYR A 373 -0.07 -16.58 -15.35
CA TYR A 373 -0.16 -17.89 -14.71
C TYR A 373 -0.63 -17.75 -13.27
N GLN A 374 -1.91 -18.03 -13.03
CA GLN A 374 -2.57 -17.78 -11.74
C GLN A 374 -2.02 -18.59 -10.55
N SER A 375 -1.41 -19.77 -10.82
CA SER A 375 -0.77 -20.58 -9.78
C SER A 375 0.66 -20.19 -9.48
N LEU A 376 1.23 -19.27 -10.26
CA LEU A 376 2.63 -18.90 -10.15
C LEU A 376 2.80 -17.62 -9.32
N LEU A 377 3.60 -17.70 -8.26
CA LEU A 377 4.02 -16.56 -7.46
C LEU A 377 5.47 -16.24 -7.78
N VAL A 378 5.76 -14.96 -8.06
CA VAL A 378 7.11 -14.43 -8.20
C VAL A 378 7.50 -13.82 -6.85
N ILE A 379 8.64 -14.23 -6.32
CA ILE A 379 9.14 -13.84 -5.01
C ILE A 379 10.48 -13.15 -5.19
N GLY A 380 10.62 -11.96 -4.64
CA GLY A 380 11.87 -11.21 -4.60
C GLY A 380 12.67 -11.57 -3.36
N CYS A 381 13.94 -11.91 -3.57
CA CYS A 381 14.88 -12.30 -2.54
C CYS A 381 16.09 -11.35 -2.55
N TYR A 382 17.12 -11.67 -1.77
CA TYR A 382 18.41 -11.02 -1.90
C TYR A 382 19.09 -11.54 -3.17
N GLU A 383 19.41 -10.65 -4.12
CA GLU A 383 20.05 -10.89 -5.42
C GLU A 383 19.30 -11.80 -6.40
N SER A 384 18.21 -12.46 -5.99
CA SER A 384 17.54 -13.47 -6.79
C SER A 384 16.02 -13.27 -6.87
N LEU A 385 15.42 -13.91 -7.88
CA LEU A 385 13.98 -14.12 -7.96
C LEU A 385 13.69 -15.61 -7.82
N GLU A 386 12.64 -15.92 -7.08
CA GLU A 386 12.12 -17.28 -6.98
C GLU A 386 10.71 -17.34 -7.56
N LEU A 387 10.47 -18.29 -8.43
CA LEU A 387 9.15 -18.59 -8.98
C LEU A 387 8.62 -19.84 -8.29
N TRP A 388 7.50 -19.69 -7.62
CA TRP A 388 6.84 -20.79 -6.91
C TRP A 388 5.51 -21.13 -7.59
N ASP A 389 5.42 -22.35 -8.19
CA ASP A 389 4.13 -22.90 -8.58
C ASP A 389 3.45 -23.50 -7.36
N ILE A 390 2.39 -22.84 -6.92
CA ILE A 390 1.65 -23.18 -5.70
C ILE A 390 0.92 -24.52 -5.84
N ARG A 391 0.45 -24.87 -7.04
CA ARG A 391 -0.29 -26.11 -7.29
C ARG A 391 0.64 -27.31 -7.35
N GLU A 392 1.72 -27.18 -8.09
CA GLU A 392 2.70 -28.26 -8.29
C GLU A 392 3.74 -28.32 -7.16
N LYS A 393 3.78 -27.28 -6.30
CA LYS A 393 4.75 -27.12 -5.20
C LYS A 393 6.22 -27.11 -5.69
N ASN A 394 6.42 -26.75 -6.93
CA ASN A 394 7.74 -26.64 -7.53
C ASN A 394 8.24 -25.20 -7.46
N THR A 395 9.56 -25.04 -7.30
CA THR A 395 10.21 -23.74 -7.31
C THR A 395 11.32 -23.69 -8.34
N MET A 396 11.51 -22.51 -8.93
CA MET A 396 12.61 -22.20 -9.84
C MET A 396 13.29 -20.94 -9.37
N THR A 397 14.61 -20.93 -9.23
CA THR A 397 15.38 -19.78 -8.76
C THR A 397 16.15 -19.15 -9.91
N PHE A 398 16.04 -17.84 -10.06
CA PHE A 398 16.82 -17.00 -10.98
C PHE A 398 17.87 -16.28 -10.16
N ASN A 399 19.08 -16.81 -10.14
CA ASN A 399 20.23 -16.21 -9.46
C ASN A 399 20.72 -14.97 -10.24
N ASN A 400 21.34 -14.04 -9.52
CA ASN A 400 21.86 -12.78 -10.09
C ASN A 400 20.79 -11.95 -10.83
N ALA A 401 19.55 -12.06 -10.38
CA ALA A 401 18.48 -11.20 -10.89
C ALA A 401 18.77 -9.71 -10.63
N HIS A 402 19.39 -9.41 -9.50
CA HIS A 402 19.82 -8.08 -9.06
C HIS A 402 21.15 -8.19 -8.29
N ASP A 403 21.82 -7.06 -8.05
CA ASP A 403 23.04 -6.98 -7.23
C ASP A 403 22.71 -6.58 -5.77
N GLY A 404 21.48 -6.80 -5.31
CA GLY A 404 21.02 -6.47 -3.97
C GLY A 404 19.59 -6.93 -3.73
N LEU A 405 19.02 -6.52 -2.59
CA LEU A 405 17.67 -6.91 -2.18
C LEU A 405 16.63 -6.50 -3.21
N VAL A 406 15.82 -7.44 -3.68
CA VAL A 406 14.65 -7.16 -4.54
C VAL A 406 13.51 -6.63 -3.67
N ALA A 407 13.48 -5.30 -3.54
CA ALA A 407 12.63 -4.61 -2.57
C ALA A 407 11.15 -4.65 -2.91
N ALA A 408 10.79 -4.57 -4.20
CA ALA A 408 9.41 -4.65 -4.63
C ALA A 408 9.26 -5.29 -6.01
N LEU A 409 8.09 -5.90 -6.19
CA LEU A 409 7.63 -6.52 -7.43
C LEU A 409 6.27 -5.93 -7.82
N ALA A 410 6.04 -5.79 -9.12
CA ALA A 410 4.75 -5.41 -9.67
C ALA A 410 4.44 -6.26 -10.90
N ALA A 411 3.16 -6.53 -11.16
CA ALA A 411 2.71 -7.30 -12.32
C ALA A 411 1.68 -6.51 -13.12
N SER A 412 1.73 -6.63 -14.44
CA SER A 412 0.77 -6.03 -15.36
C SER A 412 0.03 -7.11 -16.13
N SER A 413 -1.24 -7.31 -15.81
CA SER A 413 -2.11 -8.23 -16.57
C SER A 413 -2.33 -7.76 -18.01
N ALA A 414 -2.23 -6.46 -18.27
CA ALA A 414 -2.40 -5.89 -19.60
C ALA A 414 -1.24 -6.24 -20.55
N THR A 415 0.00 -6.33 -20.03
CA THR A 415 1.21 -6.58 -20.83
C THR A 415 1.83 -7.95 -20.61
N GLY A 416 1.40 -8.68 -19.58
CA GLY A 416 1.99 -9.95 -19.16
C GLY A 416 3.40 -9.79 -18.56
N LYS A 417 3.81 -8.55 -18.23
CA LYS A 417 5.15 -8.25 -17.69
C LYS A 417 5.16 -8.24 -16.17
N VAL A 418 6.28 -8.60 -15.59
CA VAL A 418 6.62 -8.40 -14.19
C VAL A 418 7.74 -7.37 -14.11
N ALA A 419 7.66 -6.44 -13.19
CA ALA A 419 8.72 -5.49 -12.86
C ALA A 419 9.33 -5.85 -11.51
N SER A 420 10.64 -5.77 -11.39
CA SER A 420 11.38 -5.85 -10.15
C SER A 420 12.22 -4.60 -9.93
N VAL A 421 12.23 -4.10 -8.69
CA VAL A 421 13.10 -2.99 -8.28
C VAL A 421 13.91 -3.41 -7.06
N SER A 422 15.13 -2.90 -6.98
CA SER A 422 16.08 -3.34 -5.97
C SER A 422 16.83 -2.19 -5.31
N HIS A 423 17.41 -2.50 -4.15
CA HIS A 423 18.37 -1.65 -3.48
C HIS A 423 19.64 -1.40 -4.30
N ASP A 424 19.91 -2.21 -5.33
CA ASP A 424 20.96 -1.97 -6.34
C ASP A 424 20.68 -0.77 -7.27
N ARG A 425 19.55 -0.06 -7.06
CA ARG A 425 19.12 1.14 -7.79
C ARG A 425 18.64 0.84 -9.22
N THR A 426 18.35 -0.40 -9.53
CA THR A 426 17.91 -0.80 -10.87
C THR A 426 16.43 -1.22 -10.88
N LEU A 427 15.85 -1.06 -12.06
CA LEU A 427 14.55 -1.56 -12.45
C LEU A 427 14.76 -2.57 -13.57
N LYS A 428 14.15 -3.74 -13.47
CA LYS A 428 14.14 -4.76 -14.51
C LYS A 428 12.71 -5.17 -14.87
N LEU A 429 12.51 -5.52 -16.13
CA LEU A 429 11.28 -6.08 -16.64
C LEU A 429 11.51 -7.53 -17.08
N TRP A 430 10.55 -8.37 -16.76
CA TRP A 430 10.56 -9.82 -17.02
C TRP A 430 9.31 -10.23 -17.80
N LYS A 431 9.46 -11.22 -18.65
CA LYS A 431 8.34 -11.81 -19.40
C LYS A 431 8.59 -13.30 -19.66
#